data_3bece75eeb89e7c5c2ca01eee277e107
#
_entry.id   3bece75eeb89e7c5c2ca01eee277e107
#
_cell.length_a   1.000
_cell.length_b   1.000
_cell.length_c   1.000
_cell.angle_alpha   90.00
_cell.angle_beta   90.00
_cell.angle_gamma   90.00
#
_symmetry.space_group_name_H-M   'P 1'
#
loop_
_entity.id
_entity.type
_entity.pdbx_description
1 polymer ?
#
loop_
_entity_poly.entity_id
_entity_poly.type
_entity_poly.pdbx_seq_one_letter_code
_entity_poly.pdbx_strand_id
1 'polypeptide(L)'
;MYNYGGDFMIDIFDRLSRSRFRSRFRLSSKESAYILEKGLPVIRQHAYDFIDKRLAPAVIPNDGKQTPMRGHPVFIAQHATATCCRGCLYKWHGIAKGRPLSDKERKYVVEIIMEWIRRQL
;
A
#
# COMPACT_ATOMS: atom_id res chain seq x y z
N MET A 1 -17.52 -3.70 -0.65
CA MET A 1 -17.36 -3.39 0.77
C MET A 1 -16.03 -3.89 1.28
N TYR A 2 -15.33 -3.04 2.01
CA TYR A 2 -13.98 -3.36 2.46
C TYR A 2 -14.01 -4.02 3.82
N ASN A 3 -13.27 -5.08 3.95
CA ASN A 3 -13.16 -5.84 5.18
C ASN A 3 -11.67 -6.03 5.45
N TYR A 4 -11.19 -5.42 6.52
CA TYR A 4 -9.76 -5.41 6.82
C TYR A 4 -9.24 -6.68 7.43
N GLY A 5 -10.12 -7.51 7.91
CA GLY A 5 -9.68 -8.69 8.62
C GLY A 5 -9.99 -9.94 7.87
N GLY A 6 -9.53 -11.01 8.42
CA GLY A 6 -9.94 -12.34 8.06
C GLY A 6 -9.76 -12.68 6.60
N ASP A 7 -10.83 -13.14 6.01
CA ASP A 7 -10.80 -13.80 4.72
C ASP A 7 -10.39 -12.87 3.58
N PHE A 8 -10.81 -11.59 3.63
CA PHE A 8 -10.48 -10.68 2.54
C PHE A 8 -8.97 -10.41 2.47
N MET A 9 -8.32 -10.19 3.61
CA MET A 9 -6.88 -10.00 3.63
C MET A 9 -6.14 -11.24 3.16
N ILE A 10 -6.59 -12.42 3.58
CA ILE A 10 -5.99 -13.67 3.13
C ILE A 10 -6.10 -13.77 1.60
N ASP A 11 -7.28 -13.47 1.04
CA ASP A 11 -7.49 -13.55 -0.39
C ASP A 11 -6.61 -12.58 -1.17
N ILE A 12 -6.52 -11.32 -0.73
CA ILE A 12 -5.71 -10.33 -1.46
C ILE A 12 -4.23 -10.71 -1.42
N PHE A 13 -3.72 -11.12 -0.25
CA PHE A 13 -2.31 -11.51 -0.17
C PHE A 13 -2.02 -12.79 -0.96
N ASP A 14 -2.96 -13.73 -1.02
CA ASP A 14 -2.83 -14.89 -1.85
C ASP A 14 -2.74 -14.51 -3.34
N ARG A 15 -3.61 -13.62 -3.79
CA ARG A 15 -3.57 -13.13 -5.17
C ARG A 15 -2.27 -12.40 -5.49
N LEU A 16 -1.80 -11.56 -4.57
CA LEU A 16 -0.55 -10.83 -4.75
C LEU A 16 0.63 -11.79 -4.84
N SER A 17 0.61 -12.87 -4.05
CA SER A 17 1.70 -13.86 -4.05
C SER A 17 1.82 -14.60 -5.38
N ARG A 18 0.73 -14.67 -6.14
CA ARG A 18 0.72 -15.30 -7.46
C ARG A 18 1.10 -14.36 -8.59
N SER A 19 1.25 -13.07 -8.31
CA SER A 19 1.69 -12.11 -9.31
C SER A 19 3.21 -12.10 -9.37
N ARG A 20 3.76 -12.36 -10.56
CA ARG A 20 5.22 -12.34 -10.73
C ARG A 20 5.80 -10.98 -10.36
N PHE A 21 5.13 -9.91 -10.76
CA PHE A 21 5.60 -8.55 -10.47
C PHE A 21 5.48 -8.23 -8.98
N ARG A 22 4.29 -8.45 -8.39
CA ARG A 22 4.03 -8.03 -7.01
C ARG A 22 4.79 -8.89 -6.00
N SER A 23 4.95 -10.17 -6.26
CA SER A 23 5.56 -11.11 -5.31
C SER A 23 7.07 -10.95 -5.19
N ARG A 24 7.71 -10.21 -6.09
CA ARG A 24 9.17 -10.05 -6.08
C ARG A 24 9.65 -9.01 -5.06
N PHE A 25 8.78 -8.15 -4.56
CA PHE A 25 9.19 -7.09 -3.66
C PHE A 25 9.57 -7.62 -2.29
N ARG A 26 10.65 -7.09 -1.73
CA ARG A 26 11.15 -7.42 -0.40
C ARG A 26 11.76 -6.17 0.22
N LEU A 27 11.69 -6.07 1.55
CA LEU A 27 12.42 -5.04 2.26
C LEU A 27 13.88 -5.46 2.39
N SER A 28 14.79 -4.51 2.17
CA SER A 28 16.20 -4.72 2.45
C SER A 28 16.45 -4.63 3.95
N SER A 29 17.64 -5.04 4.39
CA SER A 29 18.00 -4.91 5.81
C SER A 29 18.03 -3.44 6.25
N LYS A 30 18.40 -2.53 5.35
CA LYS A 30 18.39 -1.09 5.64
C LYS A 30 16.96 -0.60 5.90
N GLU A 31 16.01 -1.03 5.09
CA GLU A 31 14.60 -0.65 5.24
C GLU A 31 14.00 -1.25 6.51
N SER A 32 14.31 -2.50 6.80
CA SER A 32 13.86 -3.13 8.03
C SER A 32 14.43 -2.42 9.26
N ALA A 33 15.71 -2.03 9.22
CA ALA A 33 16.34 -1.29 10.31
C ALA A 33 15.66 0.06 10.52
N TYR A 34 15.32 0.76 9.43
CA TYR A 34 14.60 2.03 9.51
C TYR A 34 13.24 1.86 10.20
N ILE A 35 12.49 0.81 9.84
CA ILE A 35 11.20 0.53 10.46
C ILE A 35 11.36 0.26 11.95
N LEU A 36 12.35 -0.54 12.33
CA LEU A 36 12.58 -0.87 13.74
C LEU A 36 13.01 0.35 14.54
N GLU A 37 13.80 1.23 13.94
CA GLU A 37 14.23 2.46 14.60
C GLU A 37 13.06 3.40 14.84
N LYS A 38 12.22 3.63 13.83
CA LYS A 38 11.10 4.56 13.93
C LYS A 38 9.90 3.99 14.69
N GLY A 39 9.68 2.69 14.58
CA GLY A 39 8.52 2.03 15.16
C GLY A 39 7.33 2.01 14.22
N LEU A 40 6.54 0.96 14.30
CA LEU A 40 5.38 0.78 13.42
C LEU A 40 4.35 1.92 13.49
N PRO A 41 4.06 2.53 14.66
CA PRO A 41 3.12 3.66 14.68
C PRO A 41 3.58 4.84 13.84
N VAL A 42 4.88 5.15 13.82
CA VAL A 42 5.44 6.23 13.01
C VAL A 42 5.36 5.86 11.52
N ILE A 43 5.69 4.63 11.19
CA ILE A 43 5.61 4.17 9.79
C ILE A 43 4.16 4.23 9.30
N ARG A 44 3.19 3.88 10.15
CA ARG A 44 1.76 3.99 9.82
C ARG A 44 1.39 5.44 9.50
N GLN A 45 1.89 6.39 10.31
CA GLN A 45 1.62 7.80 10.04
C GLN A 45 2.23 8.22 8.70
N HIS A 46 3.45 7.78 8.40
CA HIS A 46 4.06 8.04 7.09
C HIS A 46 3.18 7.47 5.97
N ALA A 47 2.63 6.29 6.16
CA ALA A 47 1.75 5.68 5.15
C ALA A 47 0.52 6.56 4.90
N TYR A 48 -0.13 7.03 5.97
CA TYR A 48 -1.27 7.96 5.81
C TYR A 48 -0.86 9.23 5.07
N ASP A 49 0.27 9.80 5.42
CA ASP A 49 0.75 11.04 4.80
C ASP A 49 0.97 10.84 3.30
N PHE A 50 1.62 9.75 2.90
CA PHE A 50 1.86 9.47 1.50
C PHE A 50 0.57 9.17 0.74
N ILE A 51 -0.33 8.40 1.34
CA ILE A 51 -1.61 8.07 0.71
C ILE A 51 -2.44 9.34 0.51
N ASP A 52 -2.51 10.19 1.53
CA ASP A 52 -3.30 11.42 1.46
C ASP A 52 -2.78 12.37 0.38
N LYS A 53 -1.47 12.46 0.24
CA LYS A 53 -0.86 13.38 -0.71
C LYS A 53 -0.87 12.85 -2.13
N ARG A 54 -0.60 11.56 -2.32
CA ARG A 54 -0.28 11.00 -3.64
C ARG A 54 -1.34 10.10 -4.22
N LEU A 55 -2.28 9.61 -3.42
CA LEU A 55 -3.23 8.60 -3.87
C LEU A 55 -4.69 9.00 -3.66
N ALA A 56 -4.99 9.65 -2.54
CA ALA A 56 -6.37 9.95 -2.15
C ALA A 56 -7.10 10.97 -3.02
N PRO A 57 -6.45 11.97 -3.63
CA PRO A 57 -7.20 12.95 -4.43
C PRO A 57 -7.93 12.34 -5.62
N ALA A 58 -9.05 12.96 -6.01
CA ALA A 58 -9.85 12.51 -7.14
C ALA A 58 -9.09 12.55 -8.46
N VAL A 59 -8.20 13.53 -8.62
CA VAL A 59 -7.40 13.71 -9.83
C VAL A 59 -5.93 13.62 -9.48
N ILE A 60 -5.25 12.69 -10.14
CA ILE A 60 -3.80 12.50 -9.98
C ILE A 60 -3.17 12.77 -11.35
N PRO A 61 -2.42 13.88 -11.51
CA PRO A 61 -1.88 14.25 -12.84
C PRO A 61 -1.00 13.19 -13.49
N ASN A 62 -0.30 12.40 -12.69
CA ASN A 62 0.61 11.38 -13.20
C ASN A 62 0.23 9.99 -12.69
N ASP A 63 -1.06 9.65 -12.75
CA ASP A 63 -1.52 8.35 -12.26
C ASP A 63 -0.76 7.22 -12.95
N GLY A 64 -0.29 6.28 -12.13
CA GLY A 64 0.58 5.20 -12.56
C GLY A 64 2.04 5.44 -12.23
N LYS A 65 2.44 6.68 -11.90
CA LYS A 65 3.84 7.03 -11.62
C LYS A 65 4.01 7.85 -10.34
N GLN A 66 2.97 7.99 -9.53
CA GLN A 66 3.03 8.85 -8.36
C GLN A 66 3.81 8.26 -7.19
N THR A 67 4.00 6.94 -7.16
CA THR A 67 4.71 6.28 -6.06
C THR A 67 6.12 5.90 -6.52
N PRO A 68 7.17 6.43 -5.87
CA PRO A 68 8.54 6.04 -6.19
C PRO A 68 8.76 4.53 -6.00
N MET A 69 9.70 3.97 -6.75
CA MET A 69 10.02 2.54 -6.66
C MET A 69 10.86 2.21 -5.43
N ARG A 70 11.46 3.20 -4.80
CA ARG A 70 12.30 3.04 -3.60
C ARG A 70 12.41 4.36 -2.86
N GLY A 71 13.09 4.36 -1.73
CA GLY A 71 13.33 5.56 -0.93
C GLY A 71 12.56 5.56 0.39
N HIS A 72 11.60 4.66 0.55
CA HIS A 72 10.88 4.50 1.80
C HIS A 72 10.22 3.12 1.81
N PRO A 73 10.20 2.40 2.96
CA PRO A 73 9.56 1.08 3.00
C PRO A 73 8.08 1.11 2.61
N VAL A 74 7.36 2.20 2.88
CA VAL A 74 5.97 2.33 2.47
C VAL A 74 5.84 2.30 0.94
N PHE A 75 6.76 2.92 0.20
CA PHE A 75 6.71 2.90 -1.26
C PHE A 75 6.86 1.47 -1.80
N ILE A 76 7.76 0.71 -1.22
CA ILE A 76 7.96 -0.69 -1.61
C ILE A 76 6.71 -1.50 -1.30
N ALA A 77 6.13 -1.30 -0.11
CA ALA A 77 4.89 -1.94 0.28
C ALA A 77 3.74 -1.61 -0.68
N GLN A 78 3.66 -0.35 -1.14
CA GLN A 78 2.62 0.05 -2.08
C GLN A 78 2.73 -0.71 -3.40
N HIS A 79 3.93 -0.87 -3.93
CA HIS A 79 4.12 -1.64 -5.16
C HIS A 79 3.83 -3.12 -4.93
N ALA A 80 4.25 -3.66 -3.80
CA ALA A 80 4.00 -5.07 -3.46
C ALA A 80 2.51 -5.38 -3.30
N THR A 81 1.73 -4.40 -2.82
CA THR A 81 0.32 -4.61 -2.49
C THR A 81 -0.64 -4.03 -3.53
N ALA A 82 -0.11 -3.51 -4.65
CA ALA A 82 -0.92 -2.89 -5.70
C ALA A 82 -1.74 -1.69 -5.19
N THR A 83 -1.12 -0.90 -4.29
CA THR A 83 -1.70 0.35 -3.79
C THR A 83 -0.85 1.54 -4.22
N CYS A 84 -0.12 1.40 -5.32
CA CYS A 84 0.82 2.40 -5.79
C CYS A 84 0.19 3.46 -6.71
N CYS A 85 -1.00 3.22 -7.23
CA CYS A 85 -1.73 4.18 -8.06
C CYS A 85 -3.22 3.86 -8.05
N ARG A 86 -4.03 4.80 -8.53
CA ARG A 86 -5.49 4.62 -8.54
C ARG A 86 -5.90 3.53 -9.52
N GLY A 87 -5.17 3.36 -10.62
CA GLY A 87 -5.42 2.25 -11.54
C GLY A 87 -5.22 0.89 -10.89
N CYS A 88 -4.16 0.74 -10.10
CA CYS A 88 -3.90 -0.50 -9.38
C CYS A 88 -4.94 -0.73 -8.29
N LEU A 89 -5.35 0.33 -7.58
CA LEU A 89 -6.42 0.22 -6.58
C LEU A 89 -7.72 -0.28 -7.21
N TYR A 90 -8.06 0.23 -8.39
CA TYR A 90 -9.25 -0.22 -9.08
C TYR A 90 -9.13 -1.69 -9.50
N LYS A 91 -8.02 -2.03 -10.14
CA LYS A 91 -7.81 -3.37 -10.69
C LYS A 91 -7.72 -4.45 -9.60
N TRP A 92 -6.98 -4.18 -8.54
CA TRP A 92 -6.69 -5.18 -7.52
C TRP A 92 -7.63 -5.15 -6.33
N HIS A 93 -8.16 -3.98 -5.98
CA HIS A 93 -8.93 -3.79 -4.74
C HIS A 93 -10.36 -3.34 -4.99
N GLY A 94 -10.73 -3.09 -6.24
CA GLY A 94 -12.10 -2.67 -6.57
C GLY A 94 -12.44 -1.27 -6.10
N ILE A 95 -11.45 -0.42 -5.84
CA ILE A 95 -11.69 0.94 -5.37
C ILE A 95 -11.81 1.87 -6.57
N ALA A 96 -12.94 2.56 -6.67
CA ALA A 96 -13.27 3.39 -7.84
C ALA A 96 -12.32 4.56 -8.01
N LYS A 97 -12.06 4.91 -9.26
CA LYS A 97 -11.27 6.09 -9.65
C LYS A 97 -12.19 7.31 -9.77
N GLY A 98 -11.59 8.49 -9.89
CA GLY A 98 -12.32 9.70 -10.23
C GLY A 98 -13.00 10.41 -9.07
N ARG A 99 -12.78 9.96 -7.86
CA ARG A 99 -13.28 10.60 -6.64
C ARG A 99 -12.24 10.48 -5.53
N PRO A 100 -12.28 11.34 -4.51
CA PRO A 100 -11.35 11.19 -3.39
C PRO A 100 -11.58 9.86 -2.68
N LEU A 101 -10.52 9.29 -2.13
CA LEU A 101 -10.67 8.11 -1.28
C LEU A 101 -11.46 8.49 -0.03
N SER A 102 -12.41 7.65 0.36
CA SER A 102 -13.11 7.83 1.63
C SER A 102 -12.18 7.52 2.80
N ASP A 103 -12.57 7.90 4.01
CA ASP A 103 -11.82 7.56 5.22
C ASP A 103 -11.67 6.05 5.34
N LYS A 104 -12.71 5.30 5.04
CA LYS A 104 -12.70 3.85 5.08
C LYS A 104 -11.71 3.25 4.09
N GLU A 105 -11.68 3.83 2.87
CA GLU A 105 -10.77 3.38 1.83
C GLU A 105 -9.33 3.71 2.18
N ARG A 106 -9.08 4.90 2.73
CA ARG A 106 -7.74 5.28 3.18
C ARG A 106 -7.24 4.32 4.25
N LYS A 107 -8.09 4.02 5.23
CA LYS A 107 -7.74 3.08 6.29
C LYS A 107 -7.47 1.69 5.74
N TYR A 108 -8.29 1.22 4.81
CA TYR A 108 -8.07 -0.08 4.16
C TYR A 108 -6.71 -0.14 3.48
N VAL A 109 -6.38 0.88 2.69
CA VAL A 109 -5.11 0.94 1.97
C VAL A 109 -3.94 0.90 2.95
N VAL A 110 -3.99 1.72 3.99
CA VAL A 110 -2.92 1.77 4.99
C VAL A 110 -2.78 0.43 5.71
N GLU A 111 -3.90 -0.22 6.06
CA GLU A 111 -3.82 -1.52 6.75
C GLU A 111 -3.22 -2.61 5.87
N ILE A 112 -3.51 -2.60 4.57
CA ILE A 112 -2.89 -3.53 3.63
C ILE A 112 -1.37 -3.29 3.58
N ILE A 113 -0.95 -2.02 3.49
CA ILE A 113 0.47 -1.66 3.50
C ILE A 113 1.14 -2.16 4.79
N MET A 114 0.53 -1.88 5.94
CA MET A 114 1.12 -2.24 7.22
C MET A 114 1.17 -3.75 7.41
N GLU A 115 0.17 -4.48 6.94
CA GLU A 115 0.19 -5.94 7.02
C GLU A 115 1.33 -6.52 6.19
N TRP A 116 1.53 -6.01 4.97
CA TRP A 116 2.65 -6.45 4.15
C TRP A 116 3.98 -6.20 4.86
N ILE A 117 4.13 -5.01 5.45
CA ILE A 117 5.35 -4.66 6.19
C ILE A 117 5.57 -5.64 7.34
N ARG A 118 4.52 -5.93 8.13
CA ARG A 118 4.64 -6.87 9.26
C ARG A 118 5.11 -8.24 8.80
N ARG A 119 4.64 -8.69 7.66
CA ARG A 119 5.02 -10.01 7.10
C ARG A 119 6.47 -10.04 6.64
N GLN A 120 7.09 -8.89 6.43
CA GLN A 120 8.49 -8.80 6.03
C GLN A 120 9.44 -8.78 7.24
N LEU A 121 8.94 -8.45 8.41
CA LEU A 121 9.78 -8.30 9.61
C LEU A 121 9.99 -9.65 10.37
#